data_9487f9f379ddd2a4d0b23472eb223053
#
_entry.id   9487f9f379ddd2a4d0b23472eb223053
#
_cell.length_a   1.000
_cell.length_b   1.000
_cell.length_c   1.000
_cell.angle_alpha   90.00
_cell.angle_beta   90.00
_cell.angle_gamma   90.00
#
_symmetry.space_group_name_H-M   'P 1'
#
loop_
_entity.id
_entity.type
_entity.pdbx_description
1 polymer ?
#
loop_
_entity_poly.entity_id
_entity_poly.type
_entity_poly.pdbx_seq_one_letter_code
_entity_poly.pdbx_strand_id
1 'polypeptide(L)'
;DKAEKEISICVVEKGSEVGAHILSGAVIDPVSLNELFPNWKELGAPLDCPVTEDAFLFLTADKAKKLPTPPNFQNHGNYIISLGLLTRWLAEQAEGMGIEIYPGFAAAEVLYHADGSVRGIATGDMGIGKDGEATDNYAVGMELLAQQTIFSEGCRGSLTKGLIQKFNLDKDSQAQTYGIG
;
A
#
# COMPACT_ATOMS: atom_id res chain seq x y z
N ASP A 1 -10.14 -24.55 -2.04
CA ASP A 1 -11.26 -25.08 -1.26
C ASP A 1 -10.89 -26.33 -0.48
N LYS A 2 -10.04 -26.21 0.55
CA LYS A 2 -9.65 -27.37 1.37
C LYS A 2 -9.57 -27.09 2.87
N ALA A 3 -9.95 -25.93 3.33
CA ALA A 3 -10.10 -25.69 4.75
C ALA A 3 -11.30 -24.76 4.96
N GLU A 4 -12.38 -25.33 5.49
CA GLU A 4 -13.46 -24.58 6.14
C GLU A 4 -12.95 -23.92 7.45
N LYS A 5 -11.75 -23.35 7.40
CA LYS A 5 -11.22 -22.60 8.53
C LYS A 5 -11.49 -21.14 8.27
N GLU A 6 -12.38 -20.58 9.06
CA GLU A 6 -12.61 -19.15 9.07
C GLU A 6 -11.31 -18.42 9.35
N ILE A 7 -10.88 -17.58 8.40
CA ILE A 7 -9.67 -16.76 8.52
C ILE A 7 -10.13 -15.34 8.82
N SER A 8 -9.81 -14.86 10.01
CA SER A 8 -9.98 -13.44 10.35
C SER A 8 -8.76 -12.66 9.84
N ILE A 9 -9.01 -11.57 9.12
CA ILE A 9 -7.99 -10.69 8.57
C ILE A 9 -8.25 -9.27 9.10
N CYS A 10 -7.19 -8.67 9.65
CA CYS A 10 -7.19 -7.29 10.12
C CYS A 10 -6.09 -6.51 9.39
N VAL A 11 -6.42 -5.34 8.88
CA VAL A 11 -5.49 -4.40 8.25
C VAL A 11 -5.42 -3.14 9.09
N VAL A 12 -4.23 -2.74 9.51
CA VAL A 12 -3.99 -1.45 10.17
C VAL A 12 -3.37 -0.48 9.17
N GLU A 13 -3.89 0.74 9.13
CA GLU A 13 -3.44 1.82 8.26
C GLU A 13 -3.07 3.03 9.11
N LYS A 14 -1.86 3.55 8.91
CA LYS A 14 -1.35 4.74 9.60
C LYS A 14 -2.13 6.00 9.27
N GLY A 15 -2.57 6.14 8.00
CA GLY A 15 -3.34 7.30 7.54
C GLY A 15 -4.69 7.39 8.22
N SER A 16 -5.21 8.61 8.35
CA SER A 16 -6.55 8.85 8.91
C SER A 16 -7.68 8.23 8.11
N GLU A 17 -7.41 7.91 6.85
CA GLU A 17 -8.27 7.17 5.93
C GLU A 17 -7.41 6.37 4.96
N VAL A 18 -8.00 5.34 4.34
CA VAL A 18 -7.32 4.55 3.31
C VAL A 18 -6.97 5.45 2.12
N GLY A 19 -5.72 5.39 1.68
CA GLY A 19 -5.22 6.18 0.55
C GLY A 19 -4.79 7.62 0.90
N ALA A 20 -4.84 8.04 2.17
CA ALA A 20 -4.48 9.41 2.58
C ALA A 20 -3.02 9.80 2.26
N HIS A 21 -2.10 8.83 2.28
CA HIS A 21 -0.68 9.07 2.06
C HIS A 21 -0.18 8.61 0.68
N ILE A 22 -1.10 8.31 -0.23
CA ILE A 22 -0.75 7.83 -1.58
C ILE A 22 -0.64 9.03 -2.52
N LEU A 23 0.46 9.10 -3.29
CA LEU A 23 0.56 10.03 -4.41
C LEU A 23 -0.52 9.67 -5.44
N SER A 24 -1.32 10.67 -5.79
CA SER A 24 -2.34 10.56 -6.83
C SER A 24 -1.70 10.75 -8.21
N GLY A 25 -2.29 10.10 -9.22
CA GLY A 25 -1.82 10.14 -10.60
C GLY A 25 -0.84 9.01 -10.91
N ALA A 26 -1.37 7.94 -11.47
CA ALA A 26 -0.61 6.81 -11.93
C ALA A 26 -1.17 6.28 -13.25
N VAL A 27 -0.37 5.51 -13.96
CA VAL A 27 -0.83 4.65 -15.05
C VAL A 27 -0.79 3.22 -14.54
N ILE A 28 -1.92 2.52 -14.63
CA ILE A 28 -2.05 1.12 -14.20
C ILE A 28 -2.22 0.21 -15.41
N ASP A 29 -1.49 -0.90 -15.41
CA ASP A 29 -1.80 -2.08 -16.21
C ASP A 29 -2.91 -2.86 -15.49
N PRO A 30 -4.08 -3.07 -16.10
CA PRO A 30 -5.22 -3.70 -15.45
C PRO A 30 -5.10 -5.23 -15.29
N VAL A 31 -3.99 -5.85 -15.68
CA VAL A 31 -3.83 -7.31 -15.67
C VAL A 31 -4.13 -7.91 -14.30
N SER A 32 -3.48 -7.39 -13.23
CA SER A 32 -3.73 -7.90 -11.87
C SER A 32 -5.16 -7.65 -11.40
N LEU A 33 -5.76 -6.51 -11.80
CA LEU A 33 -7.15 -6.21 -11.46
C LEU A 33 -8.12 -7.14 -12.19
N ASN A 34 -7.83 -7.48 -13.46
CA ASN A 34 -8.62 -8.45 -14.22
C ASN A 34 -8.57 -9.85 -13.60
N GLU A 35 -7.45 -10.24 -12.99
CA GLU A 35 -7.31 -11.53 -12.31
C GLU A 35 -8.06 -11.56 -10.98
N LEU A 36 -7.97 -10.48 -10.18
CA LEU A 36 -8.62 -10.40 -8.87
C LEU A 36 -10.13 -10.14 -8.97
N PHE A 37 -10.52 -9.25 -9.87
CA PHE A 37 -11.90 -8.81 -10.06
C PHE A 37 -12.24 -8.79 -11.56
N PRO A 38 -12.55 -9.95 -12.19
CA PRO A 38 -12.85 -10.00 -13.63
C PRO A 38 -13.98 -9.05 -14.07
N ASN A 39 -14.88 -8.73 -13.14
CA ASN A 39 -16.02 -7.82 -13.33
C ASN A 39 -15.80 -6.42 -12.71
N TRP A 40 -14.55 -5.97 -12.54
CA TRP A 40 -14.24 -4.69 -11.89
C TRP A 40 -14.97 -3.49 -12.50
N LYS A 41 -15.27 -3.51 -13.81
CA LYS A 41 -16.04 -2.45 -14.49
C LYS A 41 -17.46 -2.36 -13.96
N GLU A 42 -18.10 -3.51 -13.78
CA GLU A 42 -19.47 -3.62 -13.24
C GLU A 42 -19.52 -3.26 -11.77
N LEU A 43 -18.44 -3.54 -11.03
CA LEU A 43 -18.25 -3.18 -9.63
C LEU A 43 -17.86 -1.70 -9.44
N GLY A 44 -17.72 -0.93 -10.51
CA GLY A 44 -17.45 0.50 -10.45
C GLY A 44 -16.02 0.87 -10.02
N ALA A 45 -15.03 0.05 -10.37
CA ALA A 45 -13.63 0.42 -10.15
C ALA A 45 -13.29 1.73 -10.89
N PRO A 46 -12.56 2.68 -10.27
CA PRO A 46 -12.33 4.02 -10.82
C PRO A 46 -11.24 4.04 -11.91
N LEU A 47 -11.44 3.27 -12.97
CA LEU A 47 -10.59 3.21 -14.16
C LEU A 47 -11.32 3.80 -15.37
N ASP A 48 -11.63 5.09 -15.32
CA ASP A 48 -12.47 5.77 -16.31
C ASP A 48 -11.68 6.38 -17.48
N CYS A 49 -10.35 6.47 -17.37
CA CYS A 49 -9.51 7.13 -18.35
C CYS A 49 -8.52 6.16 -19.02
N PRO A 50 -8.91 5.47 -20.10
CA PRO A 50 -7.98 4.63 -20.87
C PRO A 50 -6.89 5.49 -21.53
N VAL A 51 -5.67 4.98 -21.59
CA VAL A 51 -4.57 5.62 -22.33
C VAL A 51 -4.85 5.55 -23.81
N THR A 52 -4.92 6.72 -24.47
CA THR A 52 -5.17 6.83 -25.92
C THR A 52 -3.91 7.20 -26.71
N GLU A 53 -2.95 7.88 -26.06
CA GLU A 53 -1.71 8.31 -26.70
C GLU A 53 -0.57 8.39 -25.69
N ASP A 54 0.64 8.03 -26.14
CA ASP A 54 1.91 8.26 -25.43
C ASP A 54 2.76 9.26 -26.21
N ALA A 55 3.42 10.17 -25.50
CA ALA A 55 4.37 11.10 -26.08
C ALA A 55 5.68 11.11 -25.29
N PHE A 56 6.76 10.72 -25.95
CA PHE A 56 8.10 10.82 -25.41
C PHE A 56 8.78 12.09 -25.94
N LEU A 57 9.08 13.04 -25.04
CA LEU A 57 9.53 14.38 -25.40
C LEU A 57 10.95 14.63 -24.89
N PHE A 58 11.80 15.15 -25.76
CA PHE A 58 13.07 15.77 -25.37
C PHE A 58 12.83 17.26 -25.19
N LEU A 59 13.09 17.77 -23.99
CA LEU A 59 12.86 19.15 -23.63
C LEU A 59 14.15 19.95 -23.58
N THR A 60 14.10 21.16 -24.14
CA THR A 60 15.11 22.22 -23.94
C THR A 60 14.46 23.38 -23.22
N ALA A 61 15.21 24.44 -22.92
CA ALA A 61 14.67 25.61 -22.23
C ALA A 61 13.46 26.26 -22.97
N ASP A 62 13.41 26.16 -24.29
CA ASP A 62 12.46 26.86 -25.16
C ASP A 62 11.69 25.95 -26.12
N LYS A 63 12.03 24.66 -26.21
CA LYS A 63 11.46 23.73 -27.20
C LYS A 63 11.22 22.35 -26.64
N ALA A 64 10.19 21.68 -27.20
CA ALA A 64 9.93 20.26 -27.01
C ALA A 64 10.02 19.54 -28.37
N LYS A 65 10.79 18.46 -28.43
CA LYS A 65 10.93 17.61 -29.63
C LYS A 65 10.36 16.23 -29.32
N LYS A 66 9.34 15.81 -30.05
CA LYS A 66 8.79 14.45 -29.94
C LYS A 66 9.80 13.44 -30.49
N LEU A 67 10.12 12.43 -29.70
CA LEU A 67 10.97 11.30 -30.05
C LEU A 67 10.10 10.04 -30.17
N PRO A 68 10.59 8.99 -30.83
CA PRO A 68 9.93 7.68 -30.79
C PRO A 68 9.78 7.18 -29.37
N THR A 69 8.57 6.79 -28.97
CA THR A 69 8.32 6.24 -27.64
C THR A 69 8.94 4.84 -27.56
N PRO A 70 9.87 4.60 -26.62
CA PRO A 70 10.44 3.27 -26.42
C PRO A 70 9.35 2.24 -26.09
N PRO A 71 9.50 0.96 -26.53
CA PRO A 71 8.46 -0.05 -26.32
C PRO A 71 8.04 -0.24 -24.87
N ASN A 72 8.99 -0.13 -23.92
CA ASN A 72 8.74 -0.26 -22.49
C ASN A 72 8.09 0.98 -21.85
N PHE A 73 7.86 2.06 -22.59
CA PHE A 73 7.14 3.27 -22.17
C PHE A 73 5.77 3.39 -22.84
N GLN A 74 5.38 2.39 -23.62
CA GLN A 74 4.06 2.35 -24.24
C GLN A 74 3.03 1.86 -23.23
N ASN A 75 1.91 2.59 -23.13
CA ASN A 75 0.84 2.32 -22.17
C ASN A 75 -0.48 1.95 -22.84
N HIS A 76 -0.43 1.48 -24.08
CA HIS A 76 -1.64 1.06 -24.78
C HIS A 76 -2.35 -0.07 -24.02
N GLY A 77 -3.64 0.12 -23.73
CA GLY A 77 -4.43 -0.81 -22.92
C GLY A 77 -4.40 -0.54 -21.39
N ASN A 78 -3.54 0.38 -20.96
CA ASN A 78 -3.47 0.83 -19.56
C ASN A 78 -4.47 1.96 -19.29
N TYR A 79 -4.61 2.33 -18.02
CA TYR A 79 -5.51 3.40 -17.58
C TYR A 79 -4.76 4.43 -16.75
N ILE A 80 -5.10 5.71 -16.98
CA ILE A 80 -4.68 6.80 -16.10
C ILE A 80 -5.66 6.84 -14.93
N ILE A 81 -5.14 6.79 -13.70
CA ILE A 81 -5.98 6.68 -12.51
C ILE A 81 -5.54 7.64 -11.40
N SER A 82 -6.46 7.89 -10.48
CA SER A 82 -6.13 8.30 -9.12
C SER A 82 -5.86 7.05 -8.27
N LEU A 83 -4.61 6.85 -7.90
CA LEU A 83 -4.23 5.69 -7.08
C LEU A 83 -4.92 5.70 -5.71
N GLY A 84 -5.16 6.90 -5.14
CA GLY A 84 -5.92 7.05 -3.91
C GLY A 84 -7.38 6.58 -4.05
N LEU A 85 -8.05 6.90 -5.17
CA LEU A 85 -9.41 6.43 -5.42
C LEU A 85 -9.46 4.90 -5.62
N LEU A 86 -8.51 4.36 -6.38
CA LEU A 86 -8.42 2.91 -6.56
C LEU A 86 -8.20 2.18 -5.24
N THR A 87 -7.31 2.70 -4.39
CA THR A 87 -7.02 2.07 -3.09
C THR A 87 -8.24 2.10 -2.16
N ARG A 88 -9.02 3.19 -2.15
CA ARG A 88 -10.29 3.24 -1.40
C ARG A 88 -11.30 2.23 -1.91
N TRP A 89 -11.48 2.17 -3.22
CA TRP A 89 -12.37 1.18 -3.83
C TRP A 89 -11.94 -0.26 -3.48
N LEU A 90 -10.64 -0.57 -3.51
CA LEU A 90 -10.11 -1.88 -3.09
C LEU A 90 -10.39 -2.16 -1.61
N ALA A 91 -10.30 -1.15 -0.75
CA ALA A 91 -10.65 -1.29 0.66
C ALA A 91 -12.13 -1.62 0.85
N GLU A 92 -13.04 -0.95 0.13
CA GLU A 92 -14.48 -1.26 0.14
C GLU A 92 -14.75 -2.71 -0.31
N GLN A 93 -14.03 -3.20 -1.33
CA GLN A 93 -14.15 -4.60 -1.75
C GLN A 93 -13.65 -5.56 -0.66
N ALA A 94 -12.54 -5.23 0.00
CA ALA A 94 -11.97 -6.03 1.08
C ALA A 94 -12.93 -6.09 2.29
N GLU A 95 -13.50 -4.96 2.69
CA GLU A 95 -14.52 -4.89 3.76
C GLU A 95 -15.77 -5.71 3.39
N GLY A 96 -16.19 -5.64 2.12
CA GLY A 96 -17.29 -6.46 1.60
C GLY A 96 -17.03 -7.98 1.66
N MET A 97 -15.76 -8.38 1.73
CA MET A 97 -15.33 -9.78 1.94
C MET A 97 -15.13 -10.13 3.42
N GLY A 98 -15.44 -9.22 4.35
CA GLY A 98 -15.30 -9.44 5.79
C GLY A 98 -13.90 -9.15 6.35
N ILE A 99 -13.05 -8.42 5.62
CA ILE A 99 -11.76 -7.96 6.11
C ILE A 99 -11.98 -6.69 6.94
N GLU A 100 -11.43 -6.65 8.14
CA GLU A 100 -11.50 -5.49 9.02
C GLU A 100 -10.35 -4.53 8.72
N ILE A 101 -10.66 -3.27 8.38
CA ILE A 101 -9.67 -2.22 8.09
C ILE A 101 -9.77 -1.12 9.14
N TYR A 102 -8.65 -0.80 9.80
CA TYR A 102 -8.56 0.19 10.86
C TYR A 102 -7.64 1.36 10.45
N PRO A 103 -8.19 2.43 9.83
CA PRO A 103 -7.45 3.65 9.58
C PRO A 103 -7.12 4.40 10.87
N GLY A 104 -6.03 5.15 10.87
CA GLY A 104 -5.57 5.91 12.04
C GLY A 104 -4.72 5.10 13.02
N PHE A 105 -4.57 3.79 12.82
CA PHE A 105 -3.78 2.93 13.68
C PHE A 105 -2.41 2.63 13.04
N ALA A 106 -1.36 3.22 13.58
CA ALA A 106 0.00 2.95 13.14
C ALA A 106 0.60 1.79 13.93
N ALA A 107 1.11 0.78 13.23
CA ALA A 107 1.97 -0.22 13.86
C ALA A 107 3.28 0.46 14.32
N ALA A 108 3.58 0.37 15.62
CA ALA A 108 4.72 1.00 16.25
C ALA A 108 5.83 0.01 16.61
N GLU A 109 5.48 -1.23 16.91
CA GLU A 109 6.41 -2.26 17.34
C GLU A 109 6.05 -3.63 16.74
N VAL A 110 7.08 -4.43 16.47
CA VAL A 110 6.92 -5.86 16.10
C VAL A 110 7.03 -6.71 17.35
N LEU A 111 6.03 -7.51 17.61
CA LEU A 111 6.01 -8.45 18.71
C LEU A 111 6.61 -9.79 18.31
N TYR A 112 7.37 -10.41 19.22
CA TYR A 112 8.07 -11.66 18.95
C TYR A 112 7.70 -12.73 19.98
N HIS A 113 7.72 -13.98 19.54
CA HIS A 113 7.74 -15.13 20.44
C HIS A 113 9.13 -15.31 21.09
N ALA A 114 9.20 -16.17 22.10
CA ALA A 114 10.46 -16.47 22.77
C ALA A 114 11.53 -17.10 21.84
N ASP A 115 11.11 -17.74 20.77
CA ASP A 115 11.98 -18.29 19.73
C ASP A 115 12.46 -17.25 18.70
N GLY A 116 11.99 -16.01 18.81
CA GLY A 116 12.31 -14.89 17.92
C GLY A 116 11.46 -14.79 16.67
N SER A 117 10.50 -15.67 16.45
CA SER A 117 9.52 -15.55 15.36
C SER A 117 8.53 -14.42 15.62
N VAL A 118 7.97 -13.83 14.55
CA VAL A 118 7.00 -12.75 14.66
C VAL A 118 5.68 -13.29 15.23
N ARG A 119 5.17 -12.62 16.27
CA ARG A 119 3.91 -12.94 16.94
C ARG A 119 2.78 -12.01 16.54
N GLY A 120 3.10 -10.83 16.04
CA GLY A 120 2.15 -9.76 15.71
C GLY A 120 2.79 -8.39 15.77
N ILE A 121 1.96 -7.38 15.97
CA ILE A 121 2.40 -5.99 16.12
C ILE A 121 1.74 -5.33 17.33
N ALA A 122 2.35 -4.26 17.86
CA ALA A 122 1.67 -3.32 18.73
C ALA A 122 1.45 -1.99 18.01
N THR A 123 0.27 -1.38 18.22
CA THR A 123 0.03 0.00 17.80
C THR A 123 0.64 0.96 18.81
N GLY A 124 0.96 2.18 18.38
CA GLY A 124 1.35 3.24 19.29
C GLY A 124 0.16 3.81 20.08
N ASP A 125 0.43 4.53 21.14
CA ASP A 125 -0.58 5.30 21.84
C ASP A 125 -1.17 6.37 20.89
N MET A 126 -2.47 6.58 21.00
CA MET A 126 -3.20 7.58 20.23
C MET A 126 -3.52 8.80 21.08
N GLY A 127 -3.81 9.92 20.42
CA GLY A 127 -4.21 11.14 21.14
C GLY A 127 -3.09 11.77 21.98
N ILE A 128 -1.84 11.65 21.55
CA ILE A 128 -0.71 12.38 22.10
C ILE A 128 -0.56 13.71 21.32
N GLY A 129 -0.57 14.81 22.07
CA GLY A 129 -0.35 16.15 21.50
C GLY A 129 1.09 16.36 21.02
N LYS A 130 1.33 17.46 20.29
CA LYS A 130 2.68 17.82 19.82
C LYS A 130 3.67 18.12 20.95
N ASP A 131 3.15 18.44 22.12
CA ASP A 131 3.86 18.67 23.39
C ASP A 131 4.22 17.38 24.13
N GLY A 132 3.72 16.22 23.63
CA GLY A 132 3.92 14.91 24.26
C GLY A 132 2.89 14.57 25.35
N GLU A 133 1.92 15.45 25.61
CA GLU A 133 0.89 15.24 26.62
C GLU A 133 -0.34 14.53 26.04
N ALA A 134 -1.04 13.80 26.89
CA ALA A 134 -2.28 13.13 26.52
C ALA A 134 -3.41 14.15 26.27
N THR A 135 -4.11 13.99 25.15
CA THR A 135 -5.32 14.77 24.84
C THR A 135 -6.58 14.05 25.33
N ASP A 136 -7.75 14.69 25.19
CA ASP A 136 -9.05 14.07 25.54
C ASP A 136 -9.35 12.79 24.74
N ASN A 137 -8.65 12.57 23.63
CA ASN A 137 -8.78 11.36 22.79
C ASN A 137 -7.64 10.35 23.03
N TYR A 138 -6.95 10.44 24.17
CA TYR A 138 -5.88 9.50 24.50
C TYR A 138 -6.41 8.07 24.61
N ALA A 139 -5.74 7.16 23.93
CA ALA A 139 -5.96 5.73 24.05
C ALA A 139 -4.62 5.00 24.01
N VAL A 140 -4.44 4.05 24.92
CA VAL A 140 -3.25 3.20 24.97
C VAL A 140 -3.19 2.31 23.74
N GLY A 141 -1.99 2.10 23.20
CA GLY A 141 -1.74 1.18 22.10
C GLY A 141 -2.17 -0.26 22.45
N MET A 142 -2.50 -1.02 21.43
CA MET A 142 -2.99 -2.41 21.52
C MET A 142 -2.01 -3.38 20.90
N GLU A 143 -1.92 -4.59 21.45
CA GLU A 143 -1.26 -5.71 20.80
C GLU A 143 -2.24 -6.42 19.86
N LEU A 144 -1.86 -6.58 18.59
CA LEU A 144 -2.57 -7.35 17.60
C LEU A 144 -1.76 -8.61 17.29
N LEU A 145 -2.27 -9.74 17.75
CA LEU A 145 -1.60 -11.03 17.62
C LEU A 145 -2.13 -11.78 16.38
N ALA A 146 -1.22 -12.36 15.60
CA ALA A 146 -1.60 -13.07 14.38
C ALA A 146 -0.69 -14.28 14.14
N GLN A 147 -1.24 -15.30 13.49
CA GLN A 147 -0.44 -16.45 13.01
C GLN A 147 0.49 -16.04 11.85
N GLN A 148 0.06 -15.06 11.05
CA GLN A 148 0.79 -14.51 9.93
C GLN A 148 0.67 -13.00 9.96
N THR A 149 1.78 -12.28 9.81
CA THR A 149 1.81 -10.82 9.71
C THR A 149 2.44 -10.42 8.38
N ILE A 150 1.76 -9.58 7.62
CA ILE A 150 2.23 -9.04 6.33
C ILE A 150 2.56 -7.56 6.52
N PHE A 151 3.80 -7.18 6.26
CA PHE A 151 4.27 -5.79 6.34
C PHE A 151 4.26 -5.16 4.96
N SER A 152 3.30 -4.29 4.70
CA SER A 152 3.10 -3.57 3.43
C SER A 152 3.35 -2.07 3.59
N GLU A 153 4.43 -1.70 4.27
CA GLU A 153 4.76 -0.32 4.64
C GLU A 153 5.44 0.49 3.53
N GLY A 154 5.55 -0.07 2.33
CA GLY A 154 6.26 0.57 1.21
C GLY A 154 7.78 0.49 1.32
N CYS A 155 8.47 1.19 0.42
CA CYS A 155 9.93 1.09 0.23
C CYS A 155 10.77 1.57 1.44
N ARG A 156 10.17 2.32 2.36
CA ARG A 156 10.82 2.85 3.56
C ARG A 156 10.06 2.56 4.84
N GLY A 157 9.40 1.43 4.90
CA GLY A 157 8.65 0.99 6.05
C GLY A 157 9.48 1.01 7.34
N SER A 158 8.92 1.55 8.41
CA SER A 158 9.64 1.74 9.67
C SER A 158 9.97 0.40 10.32
N LEU A 159 8.97 -0.47 10.49
CA LEU A 159 9.14 -1.80 11.08
C LEU A 159 9.87 -2.75 10.14
N THR A 160 9.58 -2.66 8.85
CA THR A 160 10.24 -3.48 7.81
C THR A 160 11.75 -3.32 7.83
N LYS A 161 12.28 -2.11 8.06
CA LYS A 161 13.73 -1.90 8.21
C LYS A 161 14.32 -2.69 9.38
N GLY A 162 13.63 -2.71 10.51
CA GLY A 162 14.04 -3.49 11.67
C GLY A 162 14.02 -5.00 11.40
N LEU A 163 13.00 -5.47 10.67
CA LEU A 163 12.88 -6.87 10.27
C LEU A 163 13.99 -7.28 9.29
N ILE A 164 14.28 -6.43 8.30
CA ILE A 164 15.39 -6.67 7.35
C ILE A 164 16.70 -6.87 8.11
N GLN A 165 17.01 -5.97 9.05
CA GLN A 165 18.23 -6.07 9.86
C GLN A 165 18.22 -7.30 10.77
N LYS A 166 17.11 -7.55 11.48
CA LYS A 166 17.00 -8.66 12.44
C LYS A 166 17.16 -10.03 11.78
N PHE A 167 16.52 -10.21 10.61
CA PHE A 167 16.49 -11.48 9.89
C PHE A 167 17.45 -11.53 8.71
N ASN A 168 18.25 -10.47 8.49
CA ASN A 168 19.22 -10.37 7.40
C ASN A 168 18.57 -10.63 6.01
N LEU A 169 17.39 -10.05 5.77
CA LEU A 169 16.56 -10.35 4.59
C LEU A 169 17.13 -9.77 3.29
N ASP A 170 18.05 -8.82 3.37
CA ASP A 170 18.69 -8.17 2.22
C ASP A 170 20.06 -8.79 1.84
N LYS A 171 20.49 -9.84 2.53
CA LYS A 171 21.82 -10.47 2.37
C LYS A 171 22.17 -10.81 0.91
N ASP A 172 21.18 -11.32 0.17
CA ASP A 172 21.35 -11.76 -1.22
C ASP A 172 20.54 -10.89 -2.20
N SER A 173 20.06 -9.72 -1.76
CA SER A 173 19.28 -8.82 -2.60
C SER A 173 20.18 -7.94 -3.48
N GLN A 174 19.68 -7.61 -4.67
CA GLN A 174 20.32 -6.60 -5.53
C GLN A 174 20.02 -5.18 -5.02
N ALA A 175 20.88 -4.23 -5.39
CA ALA A 175 20.67 -2.82 -5.06
C ALA A 175 19.31 -2.34 -5.59
N GLN A 176 18.54 -1.68 -4.73
CA GLN A 176 17.25 -1.11 -5.08
C GLN A 176 17.42 0.26 -5.74
N THR A 177 16.64 0.52 -6.78
CA THR A 177 16.53 1.85 -7.40
C THR A 177 15.20 2.47 -6.98
N TYR A 178 15.26 3.67 -6.40
CA TYR A 178 14.09 4.40 -5.94
C TYR A 178 13.78 5.56 -6.88
N GLY A 179 12.54 5.68 -7.32
CA GLY A 179 12.03 6.88 -7.95
C GLY A 179 11.72 7.96 -6.90
N ILE A 180 11.93 9.21 -7.26
CA ILE A 180 11.52 10.38 -6.48
C ILE A 180 10.41 11.06 -7.27
N GLY A 181 9.25 11.22 -6.66
CA GLY A 181 8.08 11.91 -7.22
C GLY A 181 7.80 13.23 -6.53
#